data_5e9a6b53583a2d3b12d1425c2f15f4e3
#
_entry.id   5e9a6b53583a2d3b12d1425c2f15f4e3
#
_cell.length_a   1.000
_cell.length_b   1.000
_cell.length_c   1.000
_cell.angle_alpha   90.00
_cell.angle_beta   90.00
_cell.angle_gamma   90.00
#
_symmetry.space_group_name_H-M   'P 1'
#
loop_
_entity.id
_entity.type
_entity.pdbx_description
1 polymer ?
#
loop_
_entity_poly.entity_id
_entity_poly.type
_entity_poly.pdbx_seq_one_letter_code
_entity_poly.pdbx_strand_id
1 'polypeptide(L)'
;MITLQELVKKLEETEWNTLEQIQSRQEACLARIVDHHSRYNPHFKQRLADQGLTAQDVSTLVGLTKLKPITKRDIQQAGFDFQSTAVPPSHAPILKAQTSGRTGEPVTIYKTQMNQLFYSALVVREHQWWKHDYKHKIASIRANHRQYEEAANWGGHISEFVETGPAVGIPLNLPVRQHNEYLKQADPDMLTTHAGVLAALCSIWEQEGYTLNLKHIKNVGETLHPDTRERV
;
A
#
# COMPACT_ATOMS: atom_id res chain seq x y z
N MET A 1 5.16 -23.00 -3.58
CA MET A 1 4.64 -21.59 -3.56
C MET A 1 5.70 -20.75 -2.89
N ILE A 2 6.03 -19.57 -3.41
CA ILE A 2 7.03 -18.69 -2.80
C ILE A 2 6.53 -18.21 -1.43
N THR A 3 7.39 -18.20 -0.44
CA THR A 3 7.09 -17.70 0.91
C THR A 3 7.36 -16.21 1.04
N LEU A 4 6.86 -15.58 2.12
CA LEU A 4 7.15 -14.18 2.42
C LEU A 4 8.66 -13.94 2.61
N GLN A 5 9.32 -14.83 3.35
CA GLN A 5 10.77 -14.75 3.61
C GLN A 5 11.59 -14.84 2.32
N GLU A 6 11.27 -15.79 1.42
CA GLU A 6 11.95 -15.90 0.12
C GLU A 6 11.74 -14.66 -0.75
N LEU A 7 10.54 -14.06 -0.69
CA LEU A 7 10.23 -12.86 -1.46
C LEU A 7 10.97 -11.63 -0.91
N VAL A 8 11.00 -11.45 0.41
CA VAL A 8 11.78 -10.38 1.06
C VAL A 8 13.25 -10.51 0.71
N LYS A 9 13.83 -11.71 0.84
CA LYS A 9 15.21 -11.96 0.44
C LYS A 9 15.49 -11.60 -1.02
N LYS A 10 14.60 -11.96 -1.93
CA LYS A 10 14.70 -11.55 -3.35
C LYS A 10 14.68 -10.05 -3.55
N LEU A 11 13.88 -9.31 -2.77
CA LEU A 11 13.84 -7.85 -2.82
C LEU A 11 15.15 -7.24 -2.34
N GLU A 12 15.74 -7.77 -1.26
CA GLU A 12 17.05 -7.36 -0.73
C GLU A 12 18.18 -7.62 -1.75
N GLU A 13 18.23 -8.81 -2.34
CA GLU A 13 19.24 -9.19 -3.35
C GLU A 13 19.20 -8.28 -4.59
N THR A 14 18.06 -7.73 -4.93
CA THR A 14 17.85 -6.91 -6.14
C THR A 14 17.77 -5.41 -5.88
N GLU A 15 17.88 -4.99 -4.64
CA GLU A 15 17.73 -3.58 -4.22
C GLU A 15 18.78 -2.68 -4.83
N TRP A 16 20.01 -3.18 -4.93
CA TRP A 16 21.18 -2.44 -5.41
C TRP A 16 21.59 -2.82 -6.84
N ASN A 17 20.67 -3.38 -7.62
CA ASN A 17 20.91 -3.66 -9.03
C ASN A 17 21.19 -2.38 -9.80
N THR A 18 22.01 -2.48 -10.85
CA THR A 18 22.23 -1.35 -11.76
C THR A 18 20.93 -0.98 -12.50
N LEU A 19 20.85 0.24 -13.01
CA LEU A 19 19.70 0.69 -13.79
C LEU A 19 19.39 -0.26 -14.97
N GLU A 20 20.43 -0.73 -15.65
CA GLU A 20 20.32 -1.67 -16.76
C GLU A 20 19.72 -3.01 -16.31
N GLN A 21 20.16 -3.56 -15.18
CA GLN A 21 19.59 -4.79 -14.60
C GLN A 21 18.14 -4.62 -14.20
N ILE A 22 17.78 -3.45 -13.62
CA ILE A 22 16.41 -3.13 -13.26
C ILE A 22 15.54 -3.05 -14.50
N GLN A 23 15.97 -2.33 -15.55
CA GLN A 23 15.23 -2.18 -16.81
C GLN A 23 15.03 -3.52 -17.50
N SER A 24 16.08 -4.34 -17.62
CA SER A 24 16.00 -5.68 -18.21
C SER A 24 14.95 -6.55 -17.48
N ARG A 25 14.95 -6.53 -16.15
CA ARG A 25 13.95 -7.24 -15.35
C ARG A 25 12.55 -6.70 -15.55
N GLN A 26 12.38 -5.37 -15.58
CA GLN A 26 11.09 -4.73 -15.83
C GLN A 26 10.52 -5.11 -17.21
N GLU A 27 11.34 -5.12 -18.26
CA GLU A 27 10.93 -5.54 -19.60
C GLU A 27 10.53 -7.02 -19.65
N ALA A 28 11.31 -7.90 -19.03
CA ALA A 28 10.95 -9.31 -18.94
C ALA A 28 9.62 -9.55 -18.18
N CYS A 29 9.36 -8.78 -17.12
CA CYS A 29 8.09 -8.84 -16.40
C CYS A 29 6.95 -8.25 -17.22
N LEU A 30 7.15 -7.10 -17.87
CA LEU A 30 6.17 -6.43 -18.71
C LEU A 30 5.73 -7.32 -19.87
N ALA A 31 6.67 -7.95 -20.57
CA ALA A 31 6.35 -8.86 -21.67
C ALA A 31 5.41 -10.00 -21.23
N ARG A 32 5.66 -10.60 -20.06
CA ARG A 32 4.80 -11.64 -19.49
C ARG A 32 3.42 -11.13 -19.08
N ILE A 33 3.36 -9.95 -18.47
CA ILE A 33 2.09 -9.34 -18.08
C ILE A 33 1.26 -8.99 -19.30
N VAL A 34 1.86 -8.40 -20.33
CA VAL A 34 1.20 -8.06 -21.58
C VAL A 34 0.70 -9.32 -22.31
N ASP A 35 1.53 -10.36 -22.42
CA ASP A 35 1.13 -11.64 -23.00
C ASP A 35 -0.09 -12.23 -22.27
N HIS A 36 -0.06 -12.29 -20.93
CA HIS A 36 -1.17 -12.80 -20.13
C HIS A 36 -2.45 -11.97 -20.34
N HIS A 37 -2.37 -10.64 -20.22
CA HIS A 37 -3.55 -9.78 -20.33
C HIS A 37 -4.10 -9.71 -21.76
N SER A 38 -3.25 -9.79 -22.79
CA SER A 38 -3.70 -9.87 -24.18
C SER A 38 -4.54 -11.13 -24.47
N ARG A 39 -4.34 -12.20 -23.70
CA ARG A 39 -5.11 -13.45 -23.85
C ARG A 39 -6.32 -13.50 -22.94
N TYR A 40 -6.23 -13.02 -21.72
CA TYR A 40 -7.18 -13.33 -20.65
C TYR A 40 -7.86 -12.12 -20.02
N ASN A 41 -7.61 -10.90 -20.49
CA ASN A 41 -8.26 -9.70 -19.98
C ASN A 41 -9.09 -9.04 -21.10
N PRO A 42 -10.43 -9.12 -21.07
CA PRO A 42 -11.29 -8.58 -22.10
C PRO A 42 -11.10 -7.07 -22.32
N HIS A 43 -11.03 -6.29 -21.23
CA HIS A 43 -10.83 -4.85 -21.30
C HIS A 43 -9.47 -4.48 -21.93
N PHE A 44 -8.39 -5.21 -21.59
CA PHE A 44 -7.08 -4.96 -22.17
C PHE A 44 -7.03 -5.28 -23.67
N LYS A 45 -7.68 -6.37 -24.10
CA LYS A 45 -7.86 -6.71 -25.52
C LYS A 45 -8.56 -5.59 -26.28
N GLN A 46 -9.67 -5.10 -25.74
CA GLN A 46 -10.44 -4.03 -26.36
C GLN A 46 -9.62 -2.74 -26.47
N ARG A 47 -8.90 -2.37 -25.39
CA ARG A 47 -8.01 -1.20 -25.41
C ARG A 47 -6.92 -1.27 -26.47
N LEU A 48 -6.34 -2.43 -26.71
CA LEU A 48 -5.36 -2.61 -27.79
C LEU A 48 -6.02 -2.40 -29.14
N ALA A 49 -7.17 -3.04 -29.38
CA ALA A 49 -7.91 -2.93 -30.62
C ALA A 49 -8.35 -1.49 -30.91
N ASP A 50 -8.91 -0.78 -29.93
CA ASP A 50 -9.37 0.61 -30.06
C ASP A 50 -8.24 1.60 -30.42
N GLN A 51 -6.98 1.23 -30.10
CA GLN A 51 -5.82 2.06 -30.38
C GLN A 51 -4.99 1.53 -31.57
N GLY A 52 -5.44 0.48 -32.26
CA GLY A 52 -4.72 -0.13 -33.36
C GLY A 52 -3.37 -0.73 -32.96
N LEU A 53 -3.24 -1.17 -31.71
CA LEU A 53 -2.03 -1.73 -31.14
C LEU A 53 -2.12 -3.26 -30.99
N THR A 54 -0.98 -3.92 -31.08
CA THR A 54 -0.83 -5.34 -30.73
C THR A 54 -0.16 -5.50 -29.36
N ALA A 55 -0.21 -6.70 -28.81
CA ALA A 55 0.54 -7.03 -27.58
C ALA A 55 2.04 -6.77 -27.75
N GLN A 56 2.59 -7.07 -28.92
CA GLN A 56 4.01 -6.86 -29.17
C GLN A 56 4.40 -5.38 -29.19
N ASP A 57 3.53 -4.49 -29.65
CA ASP A 57 3.77 -3.04 -29.66
C ASP A 57 3.97 -2.44 -28.27
N VAL A 58 3.44 -3.08 -27.24
CA VAL A 58 3.40 -2.57 -25.86
C VAL A 58 4.15 -3.44 -24.85
N SER A 59 4.89 -4.44 -25.34
CA SER A 59 5.63 -5.42 -24.49
C SER A 59 7.00 -4.94 -24.00
N THR A 60 7.42 -3.73 -24.37
CA THR A 60 8.65 -3.07 -23.93
C THR A 60 8.34 -1.80 -23.15
N LEU A 61 9.28 -1.30 -22.33
CA LEU A 61 9.08 -0.05 -21.57
C LEU A 61 8.75 1.13 -22.51
N VAL A 62 9.45 1.24 -23.64
CA VAL A 62 9.17 2.25 -24.66
C VAL A 62 7.81 2.00 -25.33
N GLY A 63 7.53 0.74 -25.67
CA GLY A 63 6.24 0.37 -26.28
C GLY A 63 5.04 0.66 -25.39
N LEU A 64 5.18 0.47 -24.07
CA LEU A 64 4.11 0.75 -23.11
C LEU A 64 3.63 2.21 -23.15
N THR A 65 4.48 3.16 -23.51
CA THR A 65 4.13 4.58 -23.64
C THR A 65 3.14 4.89 -24.78
N LYS A 66 2.95 3.95 -25.72
CA LYS A 66 1.95 4.06 -26.79
C LYS A 66 0.53 3.87 -26.27
N LEU A 67 0.34 3.17 -25.14
CA LEU A 67 -0.98 2.99 -24.53
C LEU A 67 -1.43 4.28 -23.85
N LYS A 68 -2.64 4.75 -24.18
CA LYS A 68 -3.26 5.85 -23.45
C LYS A 68 -3.46 5.46 -21.98
N PRO A 69 -3.21 6.37 -21.02
CA PRO A 69 -3.52 6.12 -19.62
C PRO A 69 -4.98 5.71 -19.40
N ILE A 70 -5.24 4.85 -18.43
CA ILE A 70 -6.60 4.55 -17.97
C ILE A 70 -7.00 5.51 -16.87
N THR A 71 -8.27 5.88 -16.87
CA THR A 71 -8.86 6.72 -15.83
C THR A 71 -9.64 5.88 -14.82
N LYS A 72 -9.96 6.48 -13.68
CA LYS A 72 -10.87 5.87 -12.69
C LYS A 72 -12.20 5.46 -13.33
N ARG A 73 -12.73 6.27 -14.23
CA ARG A 73 -14.00 6.01 -14.94
C ARG A 73 -13.91 4.79 -15.83
N ASP A 74 -12.80 4.61 -16.54
CA ASP A 74 -12.59 3.43 -17.39
C ASP A 74 -12.64 2.13 -16.57
N ILE A 75 -12.01 2.12 -15.38
CA ILE A 75 -12.04 0.97 -14.49
C ILE A 75 -13.45 0.69 -13.96
N GLN A 76 -14.19 1.73 -13.60
CA GLN A 76 -15.58 1.61 -13.14
C GLN A 76 -16.50 1.08 -14.22
N GLN A 77 -16.36 1.57 -15.46
CA GLN A 77 -17.16 1.15 -16.60
C GLN A 77 -16.82 -0.28 -17.06
N ALA A 78 -15.57 -0.66 -17.03
CA ALA A 78 -15.13 -2.00 -17.41
C ALA A 78 -15.63 -3.07 -16.43
N GLY A 79 -15.79 -2.74 -15.15
CA GLY A 79 -16.31 -3.67 -14.15
C GLY A 79 -15.54 -5.01 -14.13
N PHE A 80 -16.23 -6.11 -14.39
CA PHE A 80 -15.64 -7.45 -14.44
C PHE A 80 -14.65 -7.64 -15.59
N ASP A 81 -14.83 -6.97 -16.70
CA ASP A 81 -13.94 -7.09 -17.87
C ASP A 81 -12.54 -6.54 -17.60
N PHE A 82 -12.39 -5.74 -16.54
CA PHE A 82 -11.08 -5.28 -16.07
C PHE A 82 -10.22 -6.40 -15.45
N GLN A 83 -10.78 -7.58 -15.21
CA GLN A 83 -10.10 -8.70 -14.58
C GLN A 83 -9.60 -9.71 -15.60
N SER A 84 -8.57 -10.47 -15.20
CA SER A 84 -8.16 -11.66 -15.94
C SER A 84 -9.20 -12.79 -15.74
N THR A 85 -9.58 -13.42 -16.83
CA THR A 85 -10.45 -14.63 -16.83
C THR A 85 -9.67 -15.90 -16.48
N ALA A 86 -8.34 -15.84 -16.41
CA ALA A 86 -7.47 -16.99 -16.13
C ALA A 86 -6.54 -16.67 -14.93
N VAL A 87 -7.09 -16.79 -13.72
CA VAL A 87 -6.30 -16.69 -12.49
C VAL A 87 -5.86 -18.08 -12.07
N PRO A 88 -4.55 -18.34 -11.88
CA PRO A 88 -4.08 -19.66 -11.44
C PRO A 88 -4.71 -20.05 -10.10
N PRO A 89 -5.10 -21.34 -9.91
CA PRO A 89 -5.65 -21.81 -8.63
C PRO A 89 -4.74 -21.55 -7.43
N SER A 90 -3.42 -21.57 -7.63
CA SER A 90 -2.41 -21.25 -6.60
C SER A 90 -2.42 -19.78 -6.14
N HIS A 91 -3.13 -18.91 -6.84
CA HIS A 91 -3.28 -17.49 -6.48
C HIS A 91 -4.59 -17.21 -5.71
N ALA A 92 -5.44 -18.23 -5.49
CA ALA A 92 -6.65 -18.11 -4.67
C ALA A 92 -6.31 -17.88 -3.18
N PRO A 93 -7.21 -17.28 -2.39
CA PRO A 93 -8.49 -16.71 -2.81
C PRO A 93 -8.34 -15.35 -3.53
N ILE A 94 -9.40 -14.96 -4.24
CA ILE A 94 -9.54 -13.60 -4.81
C ILE A 94 -10.26 -12.74 -3.79
N LEU A 95 -9.63 -11.65 -3.40
CA LEU A 95 -10.15 -10.70 -2.42
C LEU A 95 -10.64 -9.43 -3.12
N LYS A 96 -11.80 -8.94 -2.72
CA LYS A 96 -12.36 -7.67 -3.19
C LYS A 96 -11.81 -6.52 -2.35
N ALA A 97 -11.28 -5.47 -2.98
CA ALA A 97 -10.92 -4.21 -2.36
C ALA A 97 -11.68 -3.05 -3.02
N GLN A 98 -12.12 -2.09 -2.22
CA GLN A 98 -12.83 -0.90 -2.71
C GLN A 98 -12.18 0.37 -2.16
N THR A 99 -12.14 1.42 -2.99
CA THR A 99 -11.75 2.76 -2.54
C THR A 99 -12.91 3.39 -1.76
N SER A 100 -12.62 4.38 -0.89
CA SER A 100 -13.63 5.06 -0.06
C SER A 100 -14.69 5.85 -0.86
N GLY A 101 -14.47 6.11 -2.14
CA GLY A 101 -15.42 6.82 -2.99
C GLY A 101 -15.70 8.28 -2.60
N ARG A 102 -14.82 8.95 -1.86
CA ARG A 102 -14.98 10.36 -1.40
C ARG A 102 -15.44 11.34 -2.49
N THR A 103 -15.16 11.05 -3.76
CA THR A 103 -15.48 11.90 -4.93
C THR A 103 -16.54 11.31 -5.83
N GLY A 104 -17.35 10.34 -5.38
CA GLY A 104 -18.36 9.63 -6.17
C GLY A 104 -18.32 8.13 -5.96
N GLU A 105 -18.60 7.34 -6.99
CA GLU A 105 -18.61 5.88 -6.91
C GLU A 105 -17.23 5.30 -6.57
N PRO A 106 -17.16 4.30 -5.68
CA PRO A 106 -15.93 3.62 -5.36
C PRO A 106 -15.42 2.78 -6.54
N VAL A 107 -14.09 2.65 -6.64
CA VAL A 107 -13.48 1.67 -7.54
C VAL A 107 -13.37 0.34 -6.82
N THR A 108 -13.83 -0.72 -7.48
CA THR A 108 -13.63 -2.10 -7.04
C THR A 108 -12.42 -2.70 -7.75
N ILE A 109 -11.51 -3.25 -6.98
CA ILE A 109 -10.34 -3.99 -7.47
C ILE A 109 -10.34 -5.38 -6.83
N TYR A 110 -9.97 -6.37 -7.61
CA TYR A 110 -9.82 -7.73 -7.13
C TYR A 110 -8.34 -8.07 -7.01
N LYS A 111 -7.96 -8.58 -5.86
CA LYS A 111 -6.59 -8.96 -5.52
C LYS A 111 -6.50 -10.46 -5.33
N THR A 112 -5.46 -11.07 -5.82
CA THR A 112 -5.15 -12.46 -5.50
C THR A 112 -4.35 -12.54 -4.20
N GLN A 113 -4.29 -13.72 -3.59
CA GLN A 113 -3.41 -13.95 -2.43
C GLN A 113 -1.95 -13.66 -2.78
N MET A 114 -1.54 -13.92 -4.02
CA MET A 114 -0.18 -13.59 -4.47
C MET A 114 0.08 -12.07 -4.47
N ASN A 115 -0.88 -11.25 -4.92
CA ASN A 115 -0.76 -9.79 -4.82
C ASN A 115 -0.59 -9.35 -3.35
N GLN A 116 -1.33 -9.99 -2.43
CA GLN A 116 -1.25 -9.68 -1.01
C GLN A 116 0.13 -10.05 -0.44
N LEU A 117 0.70 -11.19 -0.84
CA LEU A 117 2.03 -11.62 -0.45
C LEU A 117 3.11 -10.63 -0.92
N PHE A 118 3.04 -10.16 -2.17
CA PHE A 118 3.96 -9.14 -2.69
C PHE A 118 3.84 -7.82 -1.94
N TYR A 119 2.61 -7.39 -1.65
CA TYR A 119 2.38 -6.19 -0.84
C TYR A 119 3.02 -6.33 0.55
N SER A 120 2.88 -7.49 1.19
CA SER A 120 3.48 -7.79 2.49
C SER A 120 4.99 -7.68 2.46
N ALA A 121 5.62 -8.25 1.43
CA ALA A 121 7.08 -8.18 1.28
C ALA A 121 7.57 -6.73 1.10
N LEU A 122 6.81 -5.89 0.37
CA LEU A 122 7.13 -4.46 0.23
C LEU A 122 7.00 -3.70 1.55
N VAL A 123 5.99 -4.05 2.38
CA VAL A 123 5.83 -3.45 3.71
C VAL A 123 6.97 -3.87 4.64
N VAL A 124 7.37 -5.15 4.64
CA VAL A 124 8.56 -5.60 5.40
C VAL A 124 9.81 -4.82 4.97
N ARG A 125 10.05 -4.71 3.66
CA ARG A 125 11.20 -3.95 3.13
C ARG A 125 11.17 -2.49 3.57
N GLU A 126 10.02 -1.84 3.60
CA GLU A 126 9.88 -0.47 4.09
C GLU A 126 10.34 -0.37 5.56
N HIS A 127 9.91 -1.28 6.41
CA HIS A 127 10.35 -1.31 7.81
C HIS A 127 11.86 -1.55 7.95
N GLN A 128 12.45 -2.39 7.11
CA GLN A 128 13.89 -2.62 7.06
C GLN A 128 14.66 -1.37 6.63
N TRP A 129 14.21 -0.64 5.61
CA TRP A 129 14.84 0.60 5.14
C TRP A 129 14.91 1.68 6.21
N TRP A 130 13.83 1.81 6.98
CA TRP A 130 13.77 2.78 8.08
C TRP A 130 14.35 2.23 9.38
N LYS A 131 14.86 1.01 9.38
CA LYS A 131 15.46 0.34 10.56
C LYS A 131 14.53 0.40 11.77
N HIS A 132 13.23 0.18 11.54
CA HIS A 132 12.25 0.16 12.60
C HIS A 132 12.54 -0.99 13.57
N ASP A 133 12.52 -0.70 14.87
CA ASP A 133 12.59 -1.74 15.89
C ASP A 133 11.22 -2.42 15.99
N TYR A 134 11.18 -3.69 15.64
CA TYR A 134 9.94 -4.47 15.65
C TYR A 134 9.38 -4.70 17.06
N LYS A 135 10.13 -4.42 18.13
CA LYS A 135 9.64 -4.48 19.52
C LYS A 135 8.89 -3.23 19.95
N HIS A 136 8.96 -2.14 19.19
CA HIS A 136 8.27 -0.89 19.48
C HIS A 136 6.74 -1.08 19.48
N LYS A 137 6.05 -0.30 20.32
CA LYS A 137 4.60 -0.15 20.27
C LYS A 137 4.23 0.78 19.12
N ILE A 138 3.31 0.33 18.26
CA ILE A 138 2.79 1.13 17.15
C ILE A 138 1.36 1.58 17.42
N ALA A 139 1.05 2.85 17.17
CA ALA A 139 -0.32 3.33 17.08
C ALA A 139 -0.68 3.65 15.62
N SER A 140 -1.89 3.34 15.19
CA SER A 140 -2.39 3.70 13.87
C SER A 140 -3.75 4.38 13.93
N ILE A 141 -3.85 5.61 13.42
CA ILE A 141 -5.12 6.35 13.30
C ILE A 141 -5.57 6.21 11.85
N ARG A 142 -6.57 5.33 11.60
CA ARG A 142 -7.00 4.98 10.25
C ARG A 142 -8.50 4.71 10.16
N ALA A 143 -9.06 4.81 8.95
CA ALA A 143 -10.47 4.61 8.67
C ALA A 143 -10.95 3.15 8.79
N ASN A 144 -10.04 2.18 8.77
CA ASN A 144 -10.38 0.77 8.94
C ASN A 144 -10.59 0.36 10.41
N HIS A 145 -10.14 1.15 11.38
CA HIS A 145 -10.46 0.94 12.79
C HIS A 145 -11.87 1.47 13.09
N ARG A 146 -12.71 0.64 13.72
CA ARG A 146 -14.09 0.98 14.07
C ARG A 146 -14.22 1.50 15.50
N GLN A 147 -13.31 1.11 16.36
CA GLN A 147 -13.20 1.48 17.76
C GLN A 147 -11.74 1.52 18.19
N TYR A 148 -11.45 2.06 19.36
CA TYR A 148 -10.13 1.89 19.98
C TYR A 148 -9.91 0.41 20.29
N GLU A 149 -8.77 -0.12 19.88
CA GLU A 149 -8.42 -1.51 20.07
C GLU A 149 -6.92 -1.66 20.34
N GLU A 150 -6.58 -2.59 21.22
CA GLU A 150 -5.20 -2.97 21.51
C GLU A 150 -4.94 -4.40 21.05
N ALA A 151 -3.75 -4.65 20.56
CA ALA A 151 -3.31 -5.96 20.11
C ALA A 151 -1.91 -6.27 20.67
N ALA A 152 -1.65 -7.55 20.92
CA ALA A 152 -0.35 -8.01 21.44
C ALA A 152 0.78 -7.88 20.43
N ASN A 153 0.47 -7.73 19.14
CA ASN A 153 1.42 -7.58 18.05
C ASN A 153 0.86 -6.64 16.97
N TRP A 154 1.72 -6.24 16.00
CA TRP A 154 1.32 -5.32 14.92
C TRP A 154 0.29 -5.91 13.96
N GLY A 155 0.05 -7.22 14.02
CA GLY A 155 -0.87 -7.93 13.15
C GLY A 155 -0.42 -8.02 11.70
N GLY A 156 -1.32 -8.59 10.88
CA GLY A 156 -1.10 -8.73 9.44
C GLY A 156 0.21 -9.44 9.11
N HIS A 157 0.76 -9.07 7.97
CA HIS A 157 1.89 -9.78 7.37
C HIS A 157 3.24 -9.56 8.06
N ILE A 158 3.40 -8.46 8.82
CA ILE A 158 4.65 -8.21 9.55
C ILE A 158 4.81 -9.24 10.65
N SER A 159 3.74 -9.54 11.39
CA SER A 159 3.78 -10.54 12.48
C SER A 159 3.94 -11.98 11.96
N GLU A 160 3.70 -12.24 10.67
CA GLU A 160 4.03 -13.52 10.01
C GLU A 160 5.51 -13.60 9.65
N PHE A 161 6.18 -12.47 9.51
CA PHE A 161 7.60 -12.37 9.14
C PHE A 161 8.51 -12.35 10.38
N VAL A 162 8.14 -11.58 11.39
CA VAL A 162 8.94 -11.36 12.61
C VAL A 162 8.03 -11.14 13.82
N GLU A 163 8.50 -11.51 15.01
CA GLU A 163 7.81 -11.18 16.27
C GLU A 163 7.83 -9.67 16.50
N THR A 164 6.65 -9.09 16.75
CA THR A 164 6.49 -7.64 16.92
C THR A 164 5.97 -7.26 18.30
N GLY A 165 6.20 -6.02 18.68
CA GLY A 165 5.63 -5.38 19.86
C GLY A 165 4.12 -5.14 19.75
N PRO A 166 3.52 -4.48 20.77
CA PRO A 166 2.09 -4.20 20.80
C PRO A 166 1.65 -3.22 19.72
N ALA A 167 0.36 -3.24 19.40
CA ALA A 167 -0.26 -2.29 18.48
C ALA A 167 -1.54 -1.69 19.05
N VAL A 168 -1.85 -0.46 18.63
CA VAL A 168 -3.08 0.25 18.99
C VAL A 168 -3.74 0.77 17.70
N GLY A 169 -5.00 0.43 17.51
CA GLY A 169 -5.85 0.93 16.45
C GLY A 169 -6.79 2.03 16.96
N ILE A 170 -6.82 3.17 16.29
CA ILE A 170 -7.64 4.33 16.66
C ILE A 170 -8.49 4.73 15.45
N PRO A 171 -9.82 4.87 15.57
CA PRO A 171 -10.69 5.30 14.48
C PRO A 171 -10.35 6.72 13.99
N LEU A 172 -10.26 6.88 12.68
CA LEU A 172 -9.94 8.18 12.06
C LEU A 172 -11.03 9.24 12.26
N ASN A 173 -12.29 8.83 12.39
CA ASN A 173 -13.46 9.71 12.46
C ASN A 173 -13.71 10.32 13.84
N LEU A 174 -12.83 10.11 14.80
CA LEU A 174 -12.93 10.70 16.14
C LEU A 174 -12.40 12.15 16.14
N PRO A 175 -12.84 12.98 17.10
CA PRO A 175 -12.25 14.30 17.33
C PRO A 175 -10.75 14.20 17.62
N VAL A 176 -9.94 15.15 17.13
CA VAL A 176 -8.48 15.11 17.31
C VAL A 176 -8.06 15.13 18.79
N ARG A 177 -8.82 15.78 19.69
CA ARG A 177 -8.57 15.73 21.15
C ARG A 177 -8.68 14.30 21.68
N GLN A 178 -9.65 13.53 21.19
CA GLN A 178 -9.79 12.12 21.58
C GLN A 178 -8.66 11.25 21.00
N HIS A 179 -8.18 11.55 19.79
CA HIS A 179 -6.96 10.93 19.28
C HIS A 179 -5.78 11.18 20.23
N ASN A 180 -5.61 12.43 20.69
CA ASN A 180 -4.56 12.80 21.62
C ASN A 180 -4.65 12.05 22.95
N GLU A 181 -5.85 11.93 23.54
CA GLU A 181 -6.05 11.17 24.78
C GLU A 181 -5.71 9.68 24.62
N TYR A 182 -6.14 9.05 23.52
CA TYR A 182 -5.78 7.66 23.24
C TYR A 182 -4.28 7.48 22.99
N LEU A 183 -3.63 8.43 22.32
CA LEU A 183 -2.18 8.38 22.12
C LEU A 183 -1.43 8.55 23.44
N LYS A 184 -1.87 9.44 24.35
CA LYS A 184 -1.31 9.58 25.71
C LYS A 184 -1.46 8.30 26.52
N GLN A 185 -2.64 7.66 26.46
CA GLN A 185 -2.90 6.39 27.14
C GLN A 185 -2.04 5.27 26.60
N ALA A 186 -1.89 5.20 25.28
CA ALA A 186 -1.14 4.15 24.61
C ALA A 186 0.39 4.32 24.73
N ASP A 187 0.88 5.55 24.80
CA ASP A 187 2.32 5.92 24.80
C ASP A 187 3.12 5.12 23.74
N PRO A 188 2.80 5.32 22.44
CA PRO A 188 3.43 4.55 21.37
C PRO A 188 4.82 5.08 21.03
N ASP A 189 5.70 4.20 20.57
CA ASP A 189 6.99 4.57 19.97
C ASP A 189 6.84 5.02 18.51
N MET A 190 5.80 4.52 17.82
CA MET A 190 5.58 4.76 16.40
C MET A 190 4.13 5.15 16.14
N LEU A 191 3.92 6.16 15.28
CA LEU A 191 2.59 6.61 14.87
C LEU A 191 2.41 6.51 13.36
N THR A 192 1.36 5.84 12.91
CA THR A 192 0.89 5.89 11.53
C THR A 192 -0.40 6.69 11.45
N THR A 193 -0.41 7.80 10.69
CA THR A 193 -1.60 8.66 10.56
C THR A 193 -1.61 9.43 9.25
N HIS A 194 -2.69 10.17 8.99
CA HIS A 194 -2.79 11.13 7.89
C HIS A 194 -2.11 12.46 8.25
N ALA A 195 -1.55 13.15 7.26
CA ALA A 195 -0.85 14.42 7.49
C ALA A 195 -1.74 15.50 8.11
N GLY A 196 -3.01 15.57 7.72
CA GLY A 196 -3.97 16.51 8.32
C GLY A 196 -4.25 16.23 9.81
N VAL A 197 -4.33 14.96 10.21
CA VAL A 197 -4.48 14.58 11.62
C VAL A 197 -3.21 14.92 12.41
N LEU A 198 -2.04 14.65 11.83
CA LEU A 198 -0.76 14.99 12.46
C LEU A 198 -0.64 16.51 12.69
N ALA A 199 -0.97 17.33 11.71
CA ALA A 199 -0.95 18.80 11.85
C ALA A 199 -1.88 19.28 13.00
N ALA A 200 -3.06 18.67 13.12
CA ALA A 200 -3.98 18.99 14.21
C ALA A 200 -3.46 18.53 15.58
N LEU A 201 -2.81 17.36 15.65
CA LEU A 201 -2.16 16.88 16.87
C LEU A 201 -1.01 17.81 17.30
N CYS A 202 -0.15 18.24 16.36
CA CYS A 202 0.92 19.21 16.65
C CYS A 202 0.36 20.49 17.31
N SER A 203 -0.78 21.01 16.81
CA SER A 203 -1.40 22.21 17.40
C SER A 203 -1.90 21.97 18.83
N ILE A 204 -2.38 20.76 19.16
CA ILE A 204 -2.76 20.41 20.53
C ILE A 204 -1.50 20.30 21.42
N TRP A 205 -0.47 19.63 20.95
CA TRP A 205 0.76 19.44 21.71
C TRP A 205 1.45 20.77 22.03
N GLU A 206 1.48 21.72 21.09
CA GLU A 206 1.98 23.09 21.30
C GLU A 206 1.15 23.85 22.37
N GLN A 207 -0.19 23.76 22.30
CA GLN A 207 -1.08 24.40 23.27
C GLN A 207 -0.95 23.83 24.68
N GLU A 208 -0.71 22.53 24.79
CA GLU A 208 -0.61 21.83 26.07
C GLU A 208 0.82 21.82 26.63
N GLY A 209 1.81 22.28 25.85
CA GLY A 209 3.23 22.21 26.22
C GLY A 209 3.72 20.75 26.42
N TYR A 210 3.13 19.82 25.71
CA TYR A 210 3.39 18.39 25.80
C TYR A 210 3.50 17.76 24.42
N THR A 211 4.43 16.85 24.26
CA THR A 211 4.58 16.03 23.06
C THR A 211 4.81 14.57 23.43
N LEU A 212 4.42 13.67 22.55
CA LEU A 212 4.70 12.23 22.69
C LEU A 212 6.18 11.94 22.36
N ASN A 213 6.75 10.95 23.02
CA ASN A 213 8.13 10.51 22.73
C ASN A 213 8.13 9.55 21.53
N LEU A 214 7.65 10.01 20.38
CA LEU A 214 7.61 9.23 19.15
C LEU A 214 9.00 9.12 18.52
N LYS A 215 9.41 7.92 18.18
CA LYS A 215 10.66 7.63 17.47
C LYS A 215 10.46 7.69 15.96
N HIS A 216 9.26 7.31 15.49
CA HIS A 216 8.94 7.32 14.07
C HIS A 216 7.49 7.73 13.83
N ILE A 217 7.29 8.56 12.80
CA ILE A 217 5.97 8.94 12.32
C ILE A 217 5.85 8.59 10.83
N LYS A 218 4.84 7.80 10.49
CA LYS A 218 4.52 7.43 9.11
C LYS A 218 3.25 8.15 8.67
N ASN A 219 3.36 9.02 7.67
CA ASN A 219 2.22 9.65 7.04
C ASN A 219 1.71 8.82 5.85
N VAL A 220 0.40 8.72 5.71
CA VAL A 220 -0.25 7.96 4.64
C VAL A 220 -1.39 8.77 4.01
N GLY A 221 -1.55 8.61 2.69
CA GLY A 221 -2.72 9.09 1.95
C GLY A 221 -2.80 10.60 1.68
N GLU A 222 -1.91 11.40 2.25
CA GLU A 222 -1.87 12.85 2.09
C GLU A 222 -0.42 13.34 2.01
N THR A 223 -0.21 14.48 1.37
CA THR A 223 1.12 15.13 1.35
C THR A 223 1.41 15.76 2.71
N LEU A 224 2.56 15.44 3.30
CA LEU A 224 3.03 16.10 4.51
C LEU A 224 3.52 17.51 4.17
N HIS A 225 2.87 18.53 4.76
CA HIS A 225 3.29 19.91 4.58
C HIS A 225 4.62 20.18 5.30
N PRO A 226 5.55 20.97 4.72
CA PRO A 226 6.83 21.30 5.36
C PRO A 226 6.68 21.81 6.79
N ASP A 227 5.79 22.77 7.04
CA ASP A 227 5.54 23.33 8.36
C ASP A 227 5.15 22.26 9.40
N THR A 228 4.35 21.28 9.00
CA THR A 228 3.98 20.17 9.89
C THR A 228 5.20 19.30 10.19
N ARG A 229 6.06 19.09 9.19
CA ARG A 229 7.29 18.30 9.35
C ARG A 229 8.28 18.96 10.33
N GLU A 230 8.35 20.29 10.38
CA GLU A 230 9.24 21.05 11.27
C GLU A 230 8.73 21.08 12.72
N ARG A 231 7.44 20.83 12.93
CA ARG A 231 6.78 20.87 14.25
C ARG A 231 6.82 19.53 15.01
N VAL A 232 7.33 18.46 14.38
CA VAL A 232 7.25 17.09 14.91
C VAL A 232 8.63 16.58 15.35
#